data_1e5830bece9148b7ba4fee57af3ed3cd
#
_entry.id   1e5830bece9148b7ba4fee57af3ed3cd
#
_cell.length_a   1.000
_cell.length_b   1.000
_cell.length_c   1.000
_cell.angle_alpha   90.00
_cell.angle_beta   90.00
_cell.angle_gamma   90.00
#
_symmetry.space_group_name_H-M   'P 1'
#
loop_
_entity.id
_entity.type
_entity.pdbx_description
1 polymer ?
#
loop_
_entity_poly.entity_id
_entity_poly.type
_entity_poly.pdbx_seq_one_letter_code
_entity_poly.pdbx_strand_id
1 'polypeptide(L)'
;MEIWQLDPAVYAGRKFTARYRTKGYYDICAAEDGFRLRYVPLGAPMVKSFDDEFFGEWLEEPVAFGAFEGERLLGYVEGAPESWNKRYRISNICIF
;
A
#
# COMPACT_ATOMS: atom_id res chain seq x y z
N MET A 1 -15.00 -3.12 13.11
CA MET A 1 -14.24 -2.47 12.01
C MET A 1 -15.18 -2.11 10.89
N GLU A 2 -15.09 -0.90 10.37
CA GLU A 2 -15.91 -0.41 9.28
C GLU A 2 -15.06 0.01 8.10
N ILE A 3 -15.59 -0.16 6.89
CA ILE A 3 -14.93 0.24 5.65
C ILE A 3 -15.69 1.42 5.05
N TRP A 4 -14.99 2.52 4.83
CA TRP A 4 -15.56 3.73 4.27
C TRP A 4 -14.75 4.20 3.06
N GLN A 5 -15.45 4.76 2.08
CA GLN A 5 -14.77 5.47 1.01
C GLN A 5 -14.21 6.78 1.57
N LEU A 6 -12.94 7.06 1.31
CA LEU A 6 -12.31 8.28 1.77
C LEU A 6 -12.68 9.45 0.86
N ASP A 7 -12.99 10.59 1.48
CA ASP A 7 -13.33 11.81 0.77
C ASP A 7 -12.06 12.57 0.37
N PRO A 8 -11.80 12.76 -0.94
CA PRO A 8 -10.64 13.53 -1.38
C PRO A 8 -10.59 14.96 -0.81
N ALA A 9 -11.73 15.57 -0.57
CA ALA A 9 -11.76 16.91 0.02
C ALA A 9 -11.18 16.96 1.44
N VAL A 10 -11.19 15.82 2.16
CA VAL A 10 -10.65 15.70 3.50
C VAL A 10 -9.20 15.20 3.48
N TYR A 11 -8.90 14.21 2.66
CA TYR A 11 -7.64 13.47 2.72
C TYR A 11 -6.59 13.88 1.70
N ALA A 12 -6.97 14.44 0.56
CA ALA A 12 -6.02 14.78 -0.50
C ALA A 12 -4.88 15.67 0.03
N GLY A 13 -3.66 15.27 -0.25
CA GLY A 13 -2.48 16.00 0.18
C GLY A 13 -2.02 15.72 1.62
N ARG A 14 -2.80 15.00 2.40
CA ARG A 14 -2.34 14.58 3.74
C ARG A 14 -1.27 13.53 3.60
N LYS A 15 -0.22 13.67 4.40
CA LYS A 15 0.91 12.73 4.43
C LYS A 15 0.72 11.71 5.54
N PHE A 16 1.26 10.53 5.30
CA PHE A 16 1.30 9.47 6.31
C PHE A 16 2.63 8.73 6.25
N THR A 17 2.96 8.09 7.36
CA THR A 17 4.11 7.19 7.46
C THR A 17 3.60 5.81 7.81
N ALA A 18 3.92 4.83 6.99
CA ALA A 18 3.63 3.43 7.28
C ALA A 18 4.90 2.74 7.79
N ARG A 19 4.78 1.98 8.87
CA ARG A 19 5.89 1.26 9.49
C ARG A 19 5.53 -0.19 9.68
N TYR A 20 6.51 -1.06 9.46
CA TYR A 20 6.36 -2.48 9.76
C TYR A 20 7.68 -3.07 10.23
N ARG A 21 7.55 -4.13 11.03
CA ARG A 21 8.69 -4.91 11.49
C ARG A 21 8.74 -6.20 10.69
N THR A 22 9.94 -6.56 10.23
CA THR A 22 10.13 -7.79 9.49
C THR A 22 11.31 -8.58 10.06
N LYS A 23 11.19 -9.91 10.05
CA LYS A 23 12.26 -10.84 10.44
C LYS A 23 12.98 -11.43 9.24
N GLY A 24 12.50 -11.16 8.04
CA GLY A 24 13.08 -11.67 6.81
C GLY A 24 12.37 -11.12 5.60
N TYR A 25 12.75 -11.60 4.44
CA TYR A 25 12.14 -11.23 3.18
C TYR A 25 12.14 -12.42 2.22
N TYR A 26 11.34 -12.30 1.15
CA TYR A 26 11.33 -13.29 0.09
C TYR A 26 12.17 -12.79 -1.08
N ASP A 27 13.10 -13.63 -1.49
CA ASP A 27 13.93 -13.40 -2.67
C ASP A 27 13.32 -14.15 -3.86
N ILE A 28 13.38 -13.54 -5.03
CA ILE A 28 12.87 -14.14 -6.27
C ILE A 28 14.05 -14.73 -7.02
N CYS A 29 14.04 -16.04 -7.20
CA CYS A 29 15.11 -16.77 -7.88
C CYS A 29 14.60 -17.35 -9.20
N ALA A 30 15.42 -17.24 -10.26
CA ALA A 30 15.10 -17.86 -11.54
C ALA A 30 15.13 -19.39 -11.43
N ALA A 31 14.22 -20.05 -12.15
CA ALA A 31 14.14 -21.50 -12.27
C ALA A 31 13.90 -21.87 -13.73
N GLU A 32 14.08 -23.14 -14.11
CA GLU A 32 13.95 -23.60 -15.50
C GLU A 32 12.62 -23.24 -16.14
N ASP A 33 11.54 -23.40 -15.39
CA ASP A 33 10.14 -23.24 -15.86
C ASP A 33 9.43 -22.06 -15.19
N GLY A 34 10.17 -21.08 -14.68
CA GLY A 34 9.58 -19.93 -14.02
C GLY A 34 10.51 -19.33 -12.98
N PHE A 35 9.98 -19.11 -11.78
CA PHE A 35 10.73 -18.56 -10.67
C PHE A 35 10.29 -19.18 -9.36
N ARG A 36 11.14 -19.06 -8.34
CA ARG A 36 10.85 -19.50 -6.98
C ARG A 36 10.92 -18.33 -6.02
N LEU A 37 10.13 -18.40 -4.96
CA LEU A 37 10.26 -17.52 -3.81
C LEU A 37 11.07 -18.26 -2.74
N ARG A 38 12.11 -17.60 -2.26
CA ARG A 38 12.93 -18.13 -1.16
C ARG A 38 12.89 -17.15 0.00
N TYR A 39 12.51 -17.66 1.17
CA TYR A 39 12.54 -16.84 2.38
C TYR A 39 13.98 -16.70 2.89
N VAL A 40 14.40 -15.45 3.11
CA VAL A 40 15.72 -15.13 3.64
C VAL A 40 15.53 -14.49 5.01
N PRO A 41 15.91 -15.20 6.10
CA PRO A 41 15.81 -14.63 7.44
C PRO A 41 16.88 -13.56 7.65
N LEU A 42 16.51 -12.51 8.40
CA LEU A 42 17.45 -11.51 8.89
C LEU A 42 18.06 -11.96 10.20
N GLY A 43 19.31 -11.57 10.47
CA GLY A 43 19.97 -11.89 11.74
C GLY A 43 19.31 -11.21 12.94
N ALA A 44 18.67 -10.07 12.72
CA ALA A 44 17.88 -9.35 13.72
C ALA A 44 16.66 -8.75 13.05
N PRO A 45 15.53 -8.54 13.78
CA PRO A 45 14.38 -7.86 13.23
C PRO A 45 14.72 -6.47 12.74
N MET A 46 14.12 -6.06 11.62
CA MET A 46 14.31 -4.74 11.04
C MET A 46 12.97 -4.02 11.00
N VAL A 47 12.98 -2.74 11.36
CA VAL A 47 11.82 -1.86 11.17
C VAL A 47 12.00 -1.11 9.86
N LYS A 48 11.03 -1.22 8.99
CA LYS A 48 10.97 -0.46 7.74
C LYS A 48 9.85 0.55 7.81
N SER A 49 10.07 1.71 7.21
CA SER A 49 9.05 2.75 7.11
C SER A 49 9.10 3.39 5.73
N PHE A 50 7.95 3.89 5.30
CA PHE A 50 7.87 4.72 4.11
C PHE A 50 6.86 5.84 4.34
N ASP A 51 7.10 6.97 3.67
CA ASP A 51 6.22 8.12 3.69
C ASP A 51 5.52 8.24 2.34
N ASP A 52 4.26 8.61 2.38
CA ASP A 52 3.47 8.85 1.17
C ASP A 52 2.33 9.81 1.50
N GLU A 53 1.50 10.11 0.53
CA GLU A 53 0.34 10.97 0.71
C GLU A 53 -0.91 10.34 0.10
N PHE A 54 -2.06 10.67 0.70
CA PHE A 54 -3.35 10.25 0.15
C PHE A 54 -3.66 11.01 -1.14
N PHE A 55 -4.24 10.33 -2.11
CA PHE A 55 -4.67 10.91 -3.39
C PHE A 55 -3.56 11.69 -4.09
N GLY A 56 -2.47 11.01 -4.40
CA GLY A 56 -1.34 11.64 -5.09
C GLY A 56 -1.77 12.34 -6.39
N GLU A 57 -1.21 13.52 -6.64
CA GLU A 57 -1.58 14.36 -7.79
C GLU A 57 -1.34 13.69 -9.14
N TRP A 58 -0.46 12.71 -9.19
CA TRP A 58 -0.15 11.95 -10.40
C TRP A 58 -1.23 10.92 -10.78
N LEU A 59 -2.20 10.69 -9.91
CA LEU A 59 -3.26 9.71 -10.14
C LEU A 59 -4.44 10.34 -10.88
N GLU A 60 -5.01 9.61 -11.84
CA GLU A 60 -6.24 10.00 -12.54
C GLU A 60 -7.44 9.54 -11.73
N GLU A 61 -8.29 10.48 -11.31
CA GLU A 61 -9.55 10.18 -10.59
C GLU A 61 -9.41 9.08 -9.53
N PRO A 62 -8.50 9.22 -8.55
CA PRO A 62 -8.26 8.15 -7.59
C PRO A 62 -9.44 7.91 -6.67
N VAL A 63 -9.62 6.64 -6.29
CA VAL A 63 -10.62 6.21 -5.31
C VAL A 63 -9.87 5.49 -4.19
N ALA A 64 -10.21 5.79 -2.96
CA ALA A 64 -9.61 5.15 -1.80
C ALA A 64 -10.66 4.73 -0.78
N PHE A 65 -10.41 3.61 -0.12
CA PHE A 65 -11.22 3.10 0.98
C PHE A 65 -10.35 2.94 2.21
N GLY A 66 -10.87 3.34 3.34
CA GLY A 66 -10.21 3.17 4.63
C GLY A 66 -10.94 2.17 5.52
N ALA A 67 -10.18 1.47 6.34
CA ALA A 67 -10.70 0.61 7.39
C ALA A 67 -10.55 1.35 8.72
N PHE A 68 -11.65 1.47 9.46
CA PHE A 68 -11.71 2.26 10.69
C PHE A 68 -12.15 1.43 11.89
N GLU A 69 -11.58 1.76 13.04
CA GLU A 69 -12.09 1.40 14.34
C GLU A 69 -12.47 2.70 15.04
N GLY A 70 -13.79 2.98 15.12
CA GLY A 70 -14.25 4.31 15.51
C GLY A 70 -13.74 5.38 14.53
N GLU A 71 -13.01 6.36 15.03
CA GLU A 71 -12.40 7.42 14.20
C GLU A 71 -10.97 7.11 13.78
N ARG A 72 -10.43 5.97 14.24
CA ARG A 72 -9.04 5.60 13.96
C ARG A 72 -8.93 4.87 12.63
N LEU A 73 -8.12 5.40 11.73
CA LEU A 73 -7.80 4.76 10.47
C LEU A 73 -6.76 3.67 10.69
N LEU A 74 -7.14 2.42 10.42
CA LEU A 74 -6.28 1.24 10.62
C LEU A 74 -5.50 0.86 9.38
N GLY A 75 -6.03 1.19 8.22
CA GLY A 75 -5.39 0.87 6.96
C GLY A 75 -6.20 1.43 5.79
N TYR A 76 -5.64 1.38 4.60
CA TYR A 76 -6.35 1.85 3.42
C TYR A 76 -5.86 1.20 2.14
N VAL A 77 -6.70 1.29 1.12
CA VAL A 77 -6.37 0.92 -0.24
C VAL A 77 -6.74 2.07 -1.17
N GLU A 78 -5.90 2.35 -2.13
CA GLU A 78 -6.09 3.43 -3.10
C GLU A 78 -5.82 2.90 -4.50
N GLY A 79 -6.66 3.28 -5.44
CA GLY A 79 -6.50 2.90 -6.83
C GLY A 79 -6.98 3.98 -7.79
N ALA A 80 -6.58 3.86 -9.03
CA ALA A 80 -6.95 4.80 -10.08
C ALA A 80 -6.89 4.13 -11.44
N PRO A 81 -7.71 4.60 -12.40
CA PRO A 81 -7.58 4.13 -13.76
C PRO A 81 -6.29 4.64 -14.40
N GLU A 82 -5.72 3.82 -15.27
CA GLU A 82 -4.63 4.22 -16.16
C GLU A 82 -5.17 4.23 -17.58
N SER A 83 -5.51 5.41 -18.10
CA SER A 83 -6.17 5.55 -19.40
C SER A 83 -5.31 5.07 -20.57
N TRP A 84 -3.98 5.22 -20.46
CA TRP A 84 -3.04 4.85 -21.52
C TRP A 84 -2.97 3.35 -21.81
N ASN A 85 -3.29 2.50 -20.81
CA ASN A 85 -3.24 1.04 -20.97
C ASN A 85 -4.58 0.36 -20.65
N LYS A 86 -5.64 1.13 -20.38
CA LYS A 86 -6.99 0.66 -20.04
C LYS A 86 -7.02 -0.30 -18.86
N ARG A 87 -6.23 0.01 -17.82
CA ARG A 87 -6.17 -0.77 -16.57
C ARG A 87 -6.67 0.05 -15.41
N TYR A 88 -7.08 -0.63 -14.36
CA TYR A 88 -7.27 -0.05 -13.05
C TYR A 88 -6.11 -0.51 -12.17
N ARG A 89 -5.36 0.43 -11.63
CA ARG A 89 -4.18 0.14 -10.83
C ARG A 89 -4.45 0.41 -9.36
N ILE A 90 -4.10 -0.56 -8.50
CA ILE A 90 -4.01 -0.33 -7.06
C ILE A 90 -2.64 0.29 -6.80
N SER A 91 -2.64 1.56 -6.41
CA SER A 91 -1.40 2.32 -6.21
C SER A 91 -0.85 2.17 -4.80
N ASN A 92 -1.74 2.01 -3.80
CA ASN A 92 -1.36 1.82 -2.42
C ASN A 92 -2.30 0.86 -1.72
N ILE A 93 -1.73 0.04 -0.86
CA ILE A 93 -2.45 -0.75 0.13
C ILE A 93 -1.55 -0.87 1.36
N CYS A 94 -2.04 -0.45 2.50
CA CYS A 94 -1.23 -0.52 3.71
C CYS A 94 -2.07 -0.65 4.97
N ILE A 95 -1.45 -1.21 6.00
CA ILE A 95 -1.96 -1.31 7.35
C ILE A 95 -1.08 -0.41 8.23
N PHE A 96 -1.70 0.43 8.99
CA PHE A 96 -1.00 1.33 9.92
C PHE A 96 -0.71 0.69 11.26
#